data_20f90e7185f0399fb1c2830d70450466
#
_entry.id   20f90e7185f0399fb1c2830d70450466
#
_cell.length_a   1.000
_cell.length_b   1.000
_cell.length_c   1.000
_cell.angle_alpha   90.00
_cell.angle_beta   90.00
_cell.angle_gamma   90.00
#
_symmetry.space_group_name_H-M   'P 1'
#
loop_
_entity.id
_entity.type
_entity.pdbx_description
1 polymer ?
#
loop_
_entity_poly.entity_id
_entity_poly.type
_entity_poly.pdbx_seq_one_letter_code
_entity_poly.pdbx_strand_id
1 'polypeptide(L)'
;DARLIRQIIKHEKPDAIMIFTDPRYFEWLFKIENEIRKQIPIMYYNIWDELPYPKWNLSAYDSCDSLFGISKQTVNINKVVLGDKSKNKIIKYIPHGINEDKFYPIEDKILISNTKKEYFEGKEPEFVAFFNSRNIRRKCPSDLMVAWKLFQEKLTPEQQEKTSLLLHTDAIDPNGTDLLAVREMLFGKKSNVYFTNKKLDSNGMNLLYNISNVTCLPSSNEGWGLSLTESLMAGTMIIADVTGGM
;
A
#
# COMPACT_ATOMS: atom_id res chain seq x y z
N ASP A 1 -4.05 -13.82 -21.96
CA ASP A 1 -4.00 -14.35 -23.34
C ASP A 1 -5.39 -14.88 -23.73
N ALA A 2 -5.92 -14.39 -24.87
CA ALA A 2 -7.27 -14.70 -25.37
C ALA A 2 -7.50 -16.18 -25.67
N ARG A 3 -6.48 -16.92 -26.11
CA ARG A 3 -6.60 -18.36 -26.37
C ARG A 3 -6.74 -19.15 -25.07
N LEU A 4 -5.94 -18.80 -24.08
CA LEU A 4 -5.96 -19.46 -22.77
C LEU A 4 -7.31 -19.28 -22.08
N ILE A 5 -7.88 -18.05 -22.06
CA ILE A 5 -9.18 -17.82 -21.40
C ILE A 5 -10.31 -18.62 -22.06
N ARG A 6 -10.31 -18.76 -23.40
CA ARG A 6 -11.30 -19.61 -24.09
C ARG A 6 -11.18 -21.09 -23.68
N GLN A 7 -9.96 -21.57 -23.51
CA GLN A 7 -9.72 -22.93 -23.02
C GLN A 7 -10.22 -23.11 -21.58
N ILE A 8 -9.90 -22.15 -20.71
CA ILE A 8 -10.37 -22.17 -19.30
C ILE A 8 -11.91 -22.18 -19.26
N ILE A 9 -12.58 -21.29 -19.99
CA ILE A 9 -14.05 -21.24 -20.02
C ILE A 9 -14.64 -22.59 -20.49
N LYS A 10 -14.05 -23.18 -21.52
CA LYS A 10 -14.52 -24.46 -22.07
C LYS A 10 -14.33 -25.63 -21.10
N HIS A 11 -13.22 -25.71 -20.41
CA HIS A 11 -12.85 -26.85 -19.58
C HIS A 11 -13.31 -26.70 -18.13
N GLU A 12 -13.09 -25.53 -17.53
CA GLU A 12 -13.40 -25.29 -16.11
C GLU A 12 -14.82 -24.77 -15.89
N LYS A 13 -15.48 -24.26 -16.95
CA LYS A 13 -16.84 -23.71 -16.92
C LYS A 13 -17.09 -22.76 -15.76
N PRO A 14 -16.27 -21.71 -15.58
CA PRO A 14 -16.43 -20.75 -14.47
C PRO A 14 -17.74 -19.96 -14.64
N ASP A 15 -18.33 -19.54 -13.51
CA ASP A 15 -19.55 -18.72 -13.48
C ASP A 15 -19.27 -17.24 -13.77
N ALA A 16 -18.03 -16.77 -13.56
CA ALA A 16 -17.61 -15.40 -13.81
C ALA A 16 -16.09 -15.29 -13.99
N ILE A 17 -15.65 -14.20 -14.63
CA ILE A 17 -14.26 -13.78 -14.62
C ILE A 17 -14.15 -12.57 -13.69
N MET A 18 -13.25 -12.65 -12.69
CA MET A 18 -12.90 -11.51 -11.87
C MET A 18 -11.47 -11.07 -12.19
N ILE A 19 -11.32 -9.82 -12.63
CA ILE A 19 -10.02 -9.20 -12.84
C ILE A 19 -9.68 -8.24 -11.71
N PHE A 20 -8.39 -8.14 -11.42
CA PHE A 20 -7.83 -7.30 -10.36
C PHE A 20 -6.56 -6.61 -10.87
N THR A 21 -6.26 -5.42 -10.40
CA THR A 21 -5.11 -4.57 -10.74
C THR A 21 -5.36 -3.63 -11.94
N ASP A 22 -4.32 -3.12 -12.55
CA ASP A 22 -4.37 -2.12 -13.63
C ASP A 22 -5.05 -2.68 -14.89
N PRO A 23 -6.05 -1.99 -15.47
CA PRO A 23 -6.79 -2.48 -16.62
C PRO A 23 -5.93 -2.69 -17.88
N ARG A 24 -4.77 -2.03 -17.98
CA ARG A 24 -3.83 -2.20 -19.11
C ARG A 24 -3.35 -3.64 -19.29
N TYR A 25 -3.27 -4.41 -18.21
CA TYR A 25 -2.87 -5.82 -18.28
C TYR A 25 -3.96 -6.71 -18.91
N PHE A 26 -5.19 -6.21 -19.04
CA PHE A 26 -6.35 -6.96 -19.52
C PHE A 26 -6.89 -6.45 -20.87
N GLU A 27 -6.17 -5.61 -21.60
CA GLU A 27 -6.57 -5.12 -22.91
C GLU A 27 -6.93 -6.25 -23.89
N TRP A 28 -6.20 -7.36 -23.82
CA TRP A 28 -6.46 -8.55 -24.62
C TRP A 28 -7.83 -9.18 -24.30
N LEU A 29 -8.32 -9.09 -23.07
CA LEU A 29 -9.64 -9.57 -22.66
C LEU A 29 -10.73 -8.60 -23.13
N PHE A 30 -10.50 -7.29 -22.96
CA PHE A 30 -11.46 -6.27 -23.41
C PHE A 30 -11.67 -6.26 -24.92
N LYS A 31 -10.65 -6.66 -25.72
CA LYS A 31 -10.80 -6.82 -27.17
C LYS A 31 -11.76 -7.94 -27.59
N ILE A 32 -12.01 -8.91 -26.73
CA ILE A 32 -12.91 -10.05 -26.98
C ILE A 32 -14.11 -10.08 -26.02
N GLU A 33 -14.36 -8.98 -25.29
CA GLU A 33 -15.40 -8.91 -24.26
C GLU A 33 -16.79 -9.30 -24.77
N ASN A 34 -17.13 -8.90 -25.99
CA ASN A 34 -18.41 -9.23 -26.63
C ASN A 34 -18.63 -10.74 -26.84
N GLU A 35 -17.55 -11.49 -27.03
CA GLU A 35 -17.57 -12.96 -27.12
C GLU A 35 -17.76 -13.57 -25.71
N ILE A 36 -16.96 -13.09 -24.76
CA ILE A 36 -16.91 -13.65 -23.39
C ILE A 36 -18.20 -13.38 -22.64
N ARG A 37 -18.69 -12.15 -22.65
CA ARG A 37 -19.88 -11.71 -21.91
C ARG A 37 -21.18 -12.35 -22.38
N LYS A 38 -21.20 -12.99 -23.55
CA LYS A 38 -22.31 -13.85 -23.98
C LYS A 38 -22.35 -15.18 -23.22
N GLN A 39 -21.27 -15.57 -22.56
CA GLN A 39 -21.12 -16.83 -21.87
C GLN A 39 -21.09 -16.65 -20.36
N ILE A 40 -20.25 -15.72 -19.90
CA ILE A 40 -20.03 -15.44 -18.48
C ILE A 40 -19.75 -13.94 -18.25
N PRO A 41 -20.14 -13.37 -17.10
CA PRO A 41 -19.89 -11.97 -16.79
C PRO A 41 -18.40 -11.69 -16.49
N ILE A 42 -17.98 -10.46 -16.80
CA ILE A 42 -16.67 -9.94 -16.41
C ILE A 42 -16.85 -8.95 -15.25
N MET A 43 -16.21 -9.22 -14.15
CA MET A 43 -16.18 -8.38 -12.95
C MET A 43 -14.80 -7.75 -12.81
N TYR A 44 -14.73 -6.48 -12.45
CA TYR A 44 -13.47 -5.78 -12.25
C TYR A 44 -13.38 -5.21 -10.83
N TYR A 45 -12.40 -5.71 -10.06
CA TYR A 45 -12.01 -5.11 -8.79
C TYR A 45 -10.96 -4.02 -9.07
N ASN A 46 -11.41 -2.77 -9.12
CA ASN A 46 -10.63 -1.61 -9.52
C ASN A 46 -9.93 -1.00 -8.31
N ILE A 47 -8.62 -0.74 -8.48
CA ILE A 47 -7.75 -0.16 -7.45
C ILE A 47 -7.23 1.24 -7.83
N TRP A 48 -7.80 1.86 -8.87
CA TRP A 48 -7.35 3.16 -9.35
C TRP A 48 -7.55 4.24 -8.29
N ASP A 49 -6.50 4.97 -7.97
CA ASP A 49 -6.42 5.93 -6.87
C ASP A 49 -6.05 7.35 -7.33
N GLU A 50 -5.69 7.53 -8.61
CA GLU A 50 -5.10 8.77 -9.11
C GLU A 50 -6.10 9.64 -9.86
N LEU A 51 -5.95 10.96 -9.68
CA LEU A 51 -6.64 12.00 -10.44
C LEU A 51 -5.61 12.72 -11.36
N PRO A 52 -6.06 13.27 -12.49
CA PRO A 52 -7.44 13.47 -12.97
C PRO A 52 -8.13 12.17 -13.38
N TYR A 53 -9.48 12.21 -13.46
CA TYR A 53 -10.27 11.04 -13.83
C TYR A 53 -9.75 10.36 -15.10
N PRO A 54 -9.44 9.04 -15.06
CA PRO A 54 -8.80 8.33 -16.15
C PRO A 54 -9.79 7.99 -17.28
N LYS A 55 -10.22 8.99 -18.02
CA LYS A 55 -11.22 8.82 -19.10
C LYS A 55 -10.75 7.87 -20.22
N TRP A 56 -9.46 7.67 -20.34
CA TRP A 56 -8.87 6.65 -21.23
C TRP A 56 -9.21 5.21 -20.82
N ASN A 57 -9.62 4.98 -19.57
CA ASN A 57 -10.06 3.67 -19.10
C ASN A 57 -11.55 3.39 -19.40
N LEU A 58 -12.26 4.31 -20.08
CA LEU A 58 -13.69 4.17 -20.37
C LEU A 58 -14.01 2.83 -21.04
N SER A 59 -13.25 2.43 -22.07
CA SER A 59 -13.47 1.18 -22.78
C SER A 59 -13.30 -0.03 -21.87
N ALA A 60 -12.28 -0.04 -21.02
CA ALA A 60 -12.04 -1.11 -20.07
C ALA A 60 -13.19 -1.22 -19.03
N TYR A 61 -13.64 -0.10 -18.48
CA TYR A 61 -14.74 -0.09 -17.51
C TYR A 61 -16.08 -0.49 -18.15
N ASP A 62 -16.29 -0.06 -19.39
CA ASP A 62 -17.50 -0.42 -20.14
C ASP A 62 -17.54 -1.90 -20.56
N SER A 63 -16.38 -2.52 -20.75
CA SER A 63 -16.24 -3.95 -21.05
C SER A 63 -16.59 -4.88 -19.87
N CYS A 64 -16.80 -4.34 -18.67
CA CYS A 64 -17.12 -5.11 -17.47
C CYS A 64 -18.60 -5.00 -17.12
N ASP A 65 -19.20 -6.07 -16.61
CA ASP A 65 -20.58 -6.10 -16.13
C ASP A 65 -20.71 -5.47 -14.74
N SER A 66 -19.68 -5.66 -13.91
CA SER A 66 -19.61 -5.10 -12.56
C SER A 66 -18.25 -4.48 -12.29
N LEU A 67 -18.23 -3.36 -11.54
CA LEU A 67 -17.02 -2.72 -11.05
C LEU A 67 -17.07 -2.58 -9.53
N PHE A 68 -16.06 -3.12 -8.89
CA PHE A 68 -15.89 -3.03 -7.44
C PHE A 68 -14.72 -2.08 -7.15
N GLY A 69 -15.01 -0.95 -6.52
CA GLY A 69 -13.96 0.00 -6.14
C GLY A 69 -13.38 -0.33 -4.79
N ILE A 70 -12.05 -0.39 -4.70
CA ILE A 70 -11.31 -0.62 -3.46
C ILE A 70 -11.53 0.50 -2.44
N SER A 71 -11.84 1.71 -2.89
CA SER A 71 -12.13 2.88 -2.08
C SER A 71 -13.40 3.60 -2.56
N LYS A 72 -13.94 4.49 -1.73
CA LYS A 72 -15.05 5.37 -2.13
C LYS A 72 -14.64 6.30 -3.27
N GLN A 73 -13.38 6.73 -3.31
CA GLN A 73 -12.82 7.51 -4.41
C GLN A 73 -12.82 6.70 -5.71
N THR A 74 -12.38 5.44 -5.68
CA THR A 74 -12.38 4.54 -6.84
C THR A 74 -13.80 4.30 -7.37
N VAL A 75 -14.79 4.14 -6.48
CA VAL A 75 -16.20 4.05 -6.87
C VAL A 75 -16.65 5.32 -7.60
N ASN A 76 -16.28 6.50 -7.09
CA ASN A 76 -16.58 7.76 -7.75
C ASN A 76 -15.88 7.88 -9.11
N ILE A 77 -14.61 7.49 -9.20
CA ILE A 77 -13.86 7.44 -10.45
C ILE A 77 -14.59 6.57 -11.49
N ASN A 78 -15.00 5.36 -11.11
CA ASN A 78 -15.76 4.45 -11.99
C ASN A 78 -17.02 5.13 -12.55
N LYS A 79 -17.79 5.79 -11.68
CA LYS A 79 -19.04 6.48 -12.08
C LYS A 79 -18.77 7.66 -13.02
N VAL A 80 -17.78 8.49 -12.70
CA VAL A 80 -17.45 9.69 -13.49
C VAL A 80 -16.89 9.31 -14.86
N VAL A 81 -16.03 8.27 -14.92
CA VAL A 81 -15.45 7.79 -16.19
C VAL A 81 -16.54 7.20 -17.08
N LEU A 82 -17.45 6.39 -16.54
CA LEU A 82 -18.54 5.77 -17.28
C LEU A 82 -19.64 6.76 -17.68
N GLY A 83 -19.83 7.84 -16.93
CA GLY A 83 -20.95 8.78 -17.17
C GLY A 83 -22.31 8.08 -17.10
N ASP A 84 -23.18 8.31 -18.10
CA ASP A 84 -24.52 7.70 -18.16
C ASP A 84 -24.51 6.17 -18.22
N LYS A 85 -23.46 5.56 -18.76
CA LYS A 85 -23.30 4.09 -18.78
C LYS A 85 -23.23 3.47 -17.39
N SER A 86 -22.85 4.25 -16.39
CA SER A 86 -22.78 3.79 -14.98
C SER A 86 -24.14 3.35 -14.44
N LYS A 87 -25.26 3.89 -14.98
CA LYS A 87 -26.63 3.56 -14.57
C LYS A 87 -27.00 2.10 -14.86
N ASN A 88 -26.36 1.50 -15.86
CA ASN A 88 -26.63 0.13 -16.31
C ASN A 88 -25.60 -0.89 -15.80
N LYS A 89 -24.78 -0.50 -14.82
CA LYS A 89 -23.72 -1.37 -14.28
C LYS A 89 -23.82 -1.49 -12.76
N ILE A 90 -23.41 -2.64 -12.26
CA ILE A 90 -23.27 -2.85 -10.82
C ILE A 90 -21.95 -2.22 -10.39
N ILE A 91 -22.02 -1.12 -9.64
CA ILE A 91 -20.84 -0.43 -9.10
C ILE A 91 -20.95 -0.41 -7.58
N LYS A 92 -20.04 -1.10 -6.88
CA LYS A 92 -20.06 -1.24 -5.42
C LYS A 92 -18.70 -0.89 -4.83
N TYR A 93 -18.72 -0.39 -3.59
CA TYR A 93 -17.54 -0.30 -2.74
C TYR A 93 -17.29 -1.63 -2.06
N ILE A 94 -16.11 -2.18 -2.25
CA ILE A 94 -15.63 -3.38 -1.55
C ILE A 94 -14.25 -3.04 -0.98
N PRO A 95 -14.15 -2.80 0.34
CA PRO A 95 -12.88 -2.50 0.97
C PRO A 95 -11.92 -3.68 0.88
N HIS A 96 -10.62 -3.39 0.94
CA HIS A 96 -9.62 -4.44 1.04
C HIS A 96 -9.65 -5.06 2.45
N GLY A 97 -9.47 -6.37 2.51
CA GLY A 97 -9.39 -7.11 3.77
C GLY A 97 -7.95 -7.38 4.20
N ILE A 98 -7.73 -7.49 5.51
CA ILE A 98 -6.48 -7.93 6.10
C ILE A 98 -6.76 -9.19 6.92
N ASN A 99 -5.83 -10.14 6.89
CA ASN A 99 -5.96 -11.37 7.65
C ASN A 99 -5.52 -11.13 9.12
N GLU A 100 -6.45 -11.28 10.04
CA GLU A 100 -6.25 -11.11 11.48
C GLU A 100 -5.31 -12.16 12.10
N ASP A 101 -5.19 -13.33 11.49
CA ASP A 101 -4.23 -14.36 11.94
C ASP A 101 -2.76 -13.96 11.64
N LYS A 102 -2.55 -12.95 10.80
CA LYS A 102 -1.21 -12.52 10.37
C LYS A 102 -0.76 -11.21 11.00
N PHE A 103 -1.72 -10.33 11.31
CA PHE A 103 -1.44 -9.02 11.90
C PHE A 103 -2.29 -8.84 13.14
N TYR A 104 -1.63 -8.82 14.29
CA TYR A 104 -2.25 -8.77 15.62
C TYR A 104 -1.27 -8.18 16.65
N PRO A 105 -1.75 -7.64 17.78
CA PRO A 105 -0.90 -7.17 18.87
C PRO A 105 -0.12 -8.32 19.53
N ILE A 106 1.20 -8.13 19.71
CA ILE A 106 2.08 -9.11 20.36
C ILE A 106 2.30 -8.67 21.81
N GLU A 107 1.93 -9.52 22.78
CA GLU A 107 2.07 -9.25 24.19
C GLU A 107 3.44 -9.65 24.79
N ASP A 108 4.22 -10.47 24.04
CA ASP A 108 5.54 -10.94 24.48
C ASP A 108 6.57 -9.79 24.47
N LYS A 109 6.77 -9.20 25.65
CA LYS A 109 7.70 -8.08 25.87
C LYS A 109 9.16 -8.47 25.62
N ILE A 110 9.52 -9.73 25.85
CA ILE A 110 10.91 -10.21 25.63
C ILE A 110 11.17 -10.27 24.13
N LEU A 111 10.22 -10.81 23.35
CA LEU A 111 10.30 -10.84 21.91
C LEU A 111 10.39 -9.41 21.34
N ILE A 112 9.55 -8.49 21.79
CA ILE A 112 9.58 -7.08 21.38
C ILE A 112 10.93 -6.42 21.69
N SER A 113 11.46 -6.58 22.91
CA SER A 113 12.78 -6.06 23.32
C SER A 113 13.89 -6.60 22.44
N ASN A 114 13.94 -7.93 22.24
CA ASN A 114 14.96 -8.57 21.40
C ASN A 114 14.87 -8.10 19.94
N THR A 115 13.67 -7.97 19.40
CA THR A 115 13.46 -7.44 18.06
C THR A 115 13.92 -5.99 17.93
N LYS A 116 13.63 -5.13 18.93
CA LYS A 116 14.17 -3.77 18.94
C LYS A 116 15.70 -3.78 18.89
N LYS A 117 16.36 -4.56 19.74
CA LYS A 117 17.84 -4.65 19.74
C LYS A 117 18.41 -5.11 18.40
N GLU A 118 17.74 -6.03 17.71
CA GLU A 118 18.14 -6.47 16.37
C GLU A 118 18.13 -5.33 15.34
N TYR A 119 17.04 -4.54 15.32
CA TYR A 119 16.86 -3.51 14.30
C TYR A 119 17.52 -2.17 14.63
N PHE A 120 17.86 -1.91 15.90
CA PHE A 120 18.42 -0.65 16.37
C PHE A 120 19.83 -0.77 16.95
N GLU A 121 20.64 -1.71 16.39
CA GLU A 121 22.06 -1.86 16.75
C GLU A 121 22.30 -2.06 18.26
N GLY A 122 21.48 -2.89 18.90
CA GLY A 122 21.55 -3.20 20.33
C GLY A 122 20.79 -2.22 21.22
N LYS A 123 20.17 -1.16 20.68
CA LYS A 123 19.39 -0.19 21.44
C LYS A 123 17.92 -0.62 21.57
N GLU A 124 17.25 -0.07 22.58
CA GLU A 124 15.81 -0.21 22.78
C GLU A 124 15.14 1.18 22.81
N PRO A 125 14.89 1.82 21.64
CA PRO A 125 14.23 3.11 21.63
C PRO A 125 12.84 3.03 22.26
N GLU A 126 12.50 4.07 23.06
CA GLU A 126 11.19 4.20 23.69
C GLU A 126 10.10 4.59 22.68
N PHE A 127 10.50 5.37 21.66
CA PHE A 127 9.60 5.78 20.59
C PHE A 127 10.20 5.42 19.22
N VAL A 128 9.41 4.70 18.41
CA VAL A 128 9.76 4.29 17.05
C VAL A 128 8.69 4.78 16.08
N ALA A 129 9.08 5.63 15.13
CA ALA A 129 8.31 5.89 13.93
C ALA A 129 8.72 4.88 12.84
N PHE A 130 7.75 4.35 12.10
CA PHE A 130 7.95 3.30 11.12
C PHE A 130 7.43 3.73 9.74
N PHE A 131 8.13 3.37 8.70
CA PHE A 131 7.71 3.51 7.32
C PHE A 131 7.83 2.16 6.62
N ASN A 132 6.76 1.70 5.97
CA ASN A 132 6.75 0.48 5.20
C ASN A 132 6.13 0.73 3.82
N SER A 133 6.98 0.97 2.84
CA SER A 133 6.59 1.04 1.43
C SER A 133 7.83 1.03 0.54
N ARG A 134 7.63 0.80 -0.76
CA ARG A 134 8.70 0.95 -1.74
C ARG A 134 9.17 2.41 -1.81
N ASN A 135 10.48 2.62 -1.96
CA ASN A 135 11.07 3.94 -2.17
C ASN A 135 10.78 4.39 -3.61
N ILE A 136 9.62 4.98 -3.83
CA ILE A 136 9.24 5.62 -5.08
C ILE A 136 8.66 7.00 -4.81
N ARG A 137 8.69 7.89 -5.80
CA ARG A 137 8.37 9.31 -5.65
C ARG A 137 7.06 9.58 -4.89
N ARG A 138 5.95 8.90 -5.24
CA ARG A 138 4.65 9.14 -4.62
C ARG A 138 4.54 8.70 -3.16
N LYS A 139 5.48 7.89 -2.67
CA LYS A 139 5.50 7.41 -1.27
C LYS A 139 6.20 8.35 -0.31
N CYS A 140 6.92 9.34 -0.82
CA CYS A 140 7.54 10.46 -0.09
C CYS A 140 8.40 10.05 1.12
N PRO A 141 9.25 8.99 1.06
CA PRO A 141 10.08 8.62 2.22
C PRO A 141 11.10 9.68 2.60
N SER A 142 11.63 10.44 1.63
CA SER A 142 12.54 11.56 1.89
C SER A 142 11.86 12.70 2.66
N ASP A 143 10.60 12.99 2.35
CA ASP A 143 9.84 14.04 3.05
C ASP A 143 9.56 13.62 4.49
N LEU A 144 9.32 12.32 4.73
CA LEU A 144 9.24 11.79 6.09
C LEU A 144 10.56 11.97 6.85
N MET A 145 11.70 11.78 6.20
CA MET A 145 13.00 12.01 6.85
C MET A 145 13.23 13.48 7.19
N VAL A 146 12.77 14.41 6.35
CA VAL A 146 12.78 15.86 6.66
C VAL A 146 11.87 16.15 7.85
N ALA A 147 10.65 15.62 7.85
CA ALA A 147 9.72 15.76 8.98
C ALA A 147 10.30 15.18 10.29
N TRP A 148 10.99 14.03 10.18
CA TRP A 148 11.70 13.43 11.31
C TRP A 148 12.80 14.34 11.86
N LYS A 149 13.57 15.00 10.98
CA LYS A 149 14.59 15.98 11.36
C LYS A 149 13.97 17.13 12.15
N LEU A 150 12.88 17.73 11.63
CA LEU A 150 12.16 18.81 12.29
C LEU A 150 11.56 18.39 13.65
N PHE A 151 11.10 17.14 13.76
CA PHE A 151 10.64 16.56 15.01
C PHE A 151 11.80 16.44 16.03
N GLN A 152 12.95 15.90 15.60
CA GLN A 152 14.13 15.76 16.45
C GLN A 152 14.61 17.11 17.00
N GLU A 153 14.55 18.19 16.24
CA GLU A 153 14.95 19.53 16.66
C GLU A 153 14.09 20.11 17.81
N LYS A 154 12.91 19.54 18.04
CA LYS A 154 12.01 19.92 19.13
C LYS A 154 12.25 19.13 20.42
N LEU A 155 13.08 18.10 20.37
CA LEU A 155 13.36 17.20 21.48
C LEU A 155 14.63 17.60 22.21
N THR A 156 14.69 17.29 23.51
CA THR A 156 15.94 17.35 24.26
C THR A 156 16.91 16.28 23.77
N PRO A 157 18.25 16.45 23.97
CA PRO A 157 19.23 15.43 23.60
C PRO A 157 18.90 14.02 24.16
N GLU A 158 18.44 13.94 25.41
CA GLU A 158 18.02 12.67 26.03
C GLU A 158 16.83 12.05 25.29
N GLN A 159 15.83 12.83 24.92
CA GLN A 159 14.68 12.35 24.15
C GLN A 159 15.09 11.89 22.74
N GLN A 160 16.01 12.62 22.09
CA GLN A 160 16.53 12.24 20.76
C GLN A 160 17.17 10.85 20.81
N GLU A 161 17.95 10.53 21.84
CA GLU A 161 18.60 9.22 22.00
C GLU A 161 17.59 8.07 22.18
N LYS A 162 16.41 8.37 22.73
CA LYS A 162 15.32 7.40 22.99
C LYS A 162 14.35 7.25 21.83
N THR A 163 14.56 7.97 20.71
CA THR A 163 13.66 7.94 19.57
C THR A 163 14.38 7.40 18.31
N SER A 164 13.65 6.70 17.45
CA SER A 164 14.19 6.15 16.20
C SER A 164 13.17 6.19 15.07
N LEU A 165 13.65 6.39 13.84
CA LEU A 165 12.88 6.20 12.62
C LEU A 165 13.38 4.93 11.91
N LEU A 166 12.50 3.98 11.67
CA LEU A 166 12.78 2.76 10.94
C LEU A 166 12.08 2.81 9.56
N LEU A 167 12.85 2.67 8.48
CA LEU A 167 12.31 2.57 7.14
C LEU A 167 12.52 1.15 6.60
N HIS A 168 11.44 0.43 6.38
CA HIS A 168 11.44 -0.85 5.69
C HIS A 168 11.24 -0.60 4.19
N THR A 169 12.36 -0.45 3.50
CA THR A 169 12.41 -0.09 2.08
C THR A 169 13.82 -0.27 1.53
N ASP A 170 13.94 -0.40 0.21
CA ASP A 170 15.23 -0.24 -0.45
C ASP A 170 15.67 1.23 -0.34
N ALA A 171 16.79 1.47 0.32
CA ALA A 171 17.30 2.83 0.52
C ALA A 171 17.67 3.52 -0.81
N ILE A 172 17.98 2.74 -1.85
CA ILE A 172 18.25 3.22 -3.22
C ILE A 172 17.33 2.44 -4.17
N ASP A 173 16.43 3.14 -4.85
CA ASP A 173 15.54 2.58 -5.87
C ASP A 173 15.65 3.45 -7.14
N PRO A 174 15.72 2.87 -8.36
CA PRO A 174 15.81 3.64 -9.60
C PRO A 174 14.66 4.63 -9.83
N ASN A 175 13.51 4.40 -9.21
CA ASN A 175 12.32 5.27 -9.30
C ASN A 175 12.09 6.11 -8.03
N GLY A 176 13.09 6.13 -7.13
CA GLY A 176 13.01 6.80 -5.84
C GLY A 176 14.15 7.78 -5.60
N THR A 177 14.40 8.04 -4.34
CA THR A 177 15.46 8.92 -3.86
C THR A 177 16.59 8.08 -3.24
N ASP A 178 17.84 8.53 -3.35
CA ASP A 178 18.95 7.99 -2.55
C ASP A 178 18.77 8.41 -1.08
N LEU A 179 18.11 7.54 -0.31
CA LEU A 179 17.80 7.81 1.09
C LEU A 179 19.04 7.75 2.00
N LEU A 180 20.13 7.10 1.56
CA LEU A 180 21.38 7.10 2.31
C LEU A 180 22.04 8.49 2.24
N ALA A 181 22.06 9.08 1.04
CA ALA A 181 22.55 10.46 0.87
C ALA A 181 21.68 11.47 1.63
N VAL A 182 20.34 11.30 1.60
CA VAL A 182 19.42 12.14 2.39
C VAL A 182 19.70 12.01 3.90
N ARG A 183 19.90 10.78 4.40
CA ARG A 183 20.25 10.53 5.80
C ARG A 183 21.54 11.24 6.20
N GLU A 184 22.58 11.09 5.40
CA GLU A 184 23.87 11.72 5.67
C GLU A 184 23.77 13.25 5.69
N MET A 185 23.05 13.82 4.72
CA MET A 185 22.84 15.27 4.63
C MET A 185 22.05 15.84 5.81
N LEU A 186 20.99 15.15 6.26
CA LEU A 186 20.12 15.66 7.32
C LEU A 186 20.65 15.40 8.74
N PHE A 187 21.32 14.27 8.97
CA PHE A 187 21.66 13.79 10.32
C PHE A 187 23.16 13.56 10.52
N GLY A 188 23.96 13.53 9.45
CA GLY A 188 25.39 13.24 9.51
C GLY A 188 25.68 11.84 10.07
N LYS A 189 26.81 11.70 10.77
CA LYS A 189 27.28 10.40 11.29
C LYS A 189 26.47 9.89 12.50
N LYS A 190 25.84 10.76 13.26
CA LYS A 190 25.01 10.40 14.41
C LYS A 190 23.53 10.42 14.03
N SER A 191 23.09 9.34 13.39
CA SER A 191 21.72 9.21 12.93
C SER A 191 20.96 8.19 13.77
N ASN A 192 19.71 8.51 14.09
CA ASN A 192 18.73 7.58 14.65
C ASN A 192 17.72 7.12 13.59
N VAL A 193 18.13 7.14 12.32
CA VAL A 193 17.36 6.66 11.17
C VAL A 193 17.98 5.35 10.68
N TYR A 194 17.19 4.30 10.72
CA TYR A 194 17.57 2.93 10.40
C TYR A 194 16.82 2.44 9.15
N PHE A 195 17.50 1.61 8.36
CA PHE A 195 16.92 1.00 7.17
C PHE A 195 16.93 -0.52 7.28
N THR A 196 15.88 -1.15 6.77
CA THR A 196 15.84 -2.57 6.53
C THR A 196 15.16 -2.86 5.20
N ASN A 197 15.74 -3.76 4.42
CA ASN A 197 15.20 -4.27 3.16
C ASN A 197 15.13 -5.80 3.16
N LYS A 198 15.25 -6.42 4.34
CA LYS A 198 15.11 -7.87 4.50
C LYS A 198 13.74 -8.28 3.96
N LYS A 199 13.71 -9.30 3.09
CA LYS A 199 12.44 -9.88 2.66
C LYS A 199 11.84 -10.65 3.84
N LEU A 200 10.77 -10.09 4.41
CA LEU A 200 10.07 -10.64 5.56
C LEU A 200 8.78 -11.35 5.13
N ASP A 201 8.41 -12.37 5.86
CA ASP A 201 7.07 -12.95 5.83
C ASP A 201 6.09 -12.12 6.68
N SER A 202 4.83 -12.54 6.75
CA SER A 202 3.81 -11.84 7.53
C SER A 202 4.15 -11.73 9.01
N ASN A 203 4.82 -12.74 9.60
CA ASN A 203 5.20 -12.74 11.01
C ASN A 203 6.29 -11.70 11.27
N GLY A 204 7.32 -11.66 10.40
CA GLY A 204 8.37 -10.65 10.46
C GLY A 204 7.82 -9.23 10.28
N MET A 205 6.87 -9.04 9.37
CA MET A 205 6.20 -7.76 9.19
C MET A 205 5.35 -7.37 10.40
N ASN A 206 4.61 -8.32 10.99
CA ASN A 206 3.85 -8.06 12.20
C ASN A 206 4.76 -7.62 13.37
N LEU A 207 5.95 -8.23 13.50
CA LEU A 207 6.95 -7.80 14.49
C LEU A 207 7.39 -6.34 14.28
N LEU A 208 7.64 -5.91 13.03
CA LEU A 208 8.02 -4.52 12.75
C LEU A 208 6.93 -3.51 13.13
N TYR A 209 5.67 -3.84 12.91
CA TYR A 209 4.57 -3.00 13.39
C TYR A 209 4.52 -2.97 14.91
N ASN A 210 4.66 -4.12 15.57
CA ASN A 210 4.57 -4.22 17.03
C ASN A 210 5.74 -3.57 17.79
N ILE A 211 6.95 -3.49 17.20
CA ILE A 211 8.07 -2.73 17.80
C ILE A 211 7.93 -1.22 17.60
N SER A 212 6.98 -0.79 16.78
CA SER A 212 6.77 0.61 16.41
C SER A 212 5.62 1.24 17.20
N ASN A 213 5.71 2.54 17.46
CA ASN A 213 4.66 3.31 18.13
C ASN A 213 3.71 3.94 17.12
N VAL A 214 4.22 4.25 15.92
CA VAL A 214 3.44 4.88 14.86
C VAL A 214 3.99 4.49 13.49
N THR A 215 3.10 4.12 12.57
CA THR A 215 3.44 3.95 11.16
C THR A 215 3.08 5.22 10.38
N CYS A 216 4.07 5.77 9.68
CA CYS A 216 3.94 6.99 8.90
C CYS A 216 3.93 6.66 7.40
N LEU A 217 2.89 7.05 6.69
CA LEU A 217 2.78 6.88 5.23
C LEU A 217 2.34 8.18 4.56
N PRO A 218 3.26 9.11 4.26
CA PRO A 218 2.95 10.40 3.65
C PRO A 218 2.79 10.28 2.12
N SER A 219 2.12 9.23 1.65
CA SER A 219 1.93 9.00 0.23
C SER A 219 0.98 10.03 -0.38
N SER A 220 1.32 10.53 -1.58
CA SER A 220 0.45 11.48 -2.31
C SER A 220 -0.83 10.82 -2.83
N ASN A 221 -0.82 9.51 -3.04
CA ASN A 221 -2.01 8.71 -3.40
C ASN A 221 -1.81 7.22 -3.11
N GLU A 222 -2.90 6.56 -2.71
CA GLU A 222 -2.99 5.14 -2.40
C GLU A 222 -4.34 4.57 -2.80
N GLY A 223 -4.34 3.38 -3.39
CA GLY A 223 -5.57 2.62 -3.62
C GLY A 223 -6.24 2.20 -2.31
N TRP A 224 -5.43 1.77 -1.34
CA TRP A 224 -5.88 1.34 -0.01
C TRP A 224 -4.95 1.74 1.13
N GLY A 225 -3.63 1.59 0.97
CA GLY A 225 -2.66 1.78 2.05
C GLY A 225 -2.56 0.55 2.97
N LEU A 226 -2.20 -0.61 2.40
CA LEU A 226 -2.09 -1.88 3.14
C LEU A 226 -1.28 -1.77 4.43
N SER A 227 -0.12 -1.10 4.38
CA SER A 227 0.75 -0.92 5.55
C SER A 227 0.07 -0.17 6.71
N LEU A 228 -0.91 0.71 6.42
CA LEU A 228 -1.69 1.37 7.46
C LEU A 228 -2.69 0.42 8.12
N THR A 229 -3.37 -0.40 7.30
CA THR A 229 -4.33 -1.38 7.85
C THR A 229 -3.61 -2.47 8.64
N GLU A 230 -2.48 -2.96 8.14
CA GLU A 230 -1.60 -3.91 8.86
C GLU A 230 -1.14 -3.32 10.20
N SER A 231 -0.74 -2.05 10.21
CA SER A 231 -0.36 -1.31 11.42
C SER A 231 -1.49 -1.24 12.44
N LEU A 232 -2.69 -0.86 12.01
CA LEU A 232 -3.87 -0.79 12.88
C LEU A 232 -4.25 -2.17 13.45
N MET A 233 -4.16 -3.23 12.64
CA MET A 233 -4.40 -4.61 13.09
C MET A 233 -3.37 -5.06 14.12
N ALA A 234 -2.12 -4.62 14.00
CA ALA A 234 -1.05 -4.85 14.99
C ALA A 234 -1.19 -3.98 16.25
N GLY A 235 -2.21 -3.12 16.33
CA GLY A 235 -2.42 -2.20 17.47
C GLY A 235 -1.54 -0.95 17.45
N THR A 236 -0.87 -0.67 16.32
CA THR A 236 0.04 0.47 16.15
C THR A 236 -0.66 1.65 15.50
N MET A 237 -0.47 2.85 16.03
CA MET A 237 -1.04 4.10 15.49
C MET A 237 -0.55 4.39 14.07
N ILE A 238 -1.29 5.23 13.34
CA ILE A 238 -0.92 5.65 12.00
C ILE A 238 -0.89 7.18 11.86
N ILE A 239 -0.01 7.66 11.00
CA ILE A 239 -0.01 9.03 10.45
C ILE A 239 0.02 8.91 8.94
N ALA A 240 -0.98 9.49 8.28
CA ALA A 240 -1.11 9.43 6.82
C ALA A 240 -1.81 10.67 6.27
N ASP A 241 -1.58 10.96 4.99
CA ASP A 241 -2.36 11.96 4.26
C ASP A 241 -3.74 11.40 3.92
N VAL A 242 -4.75 12.25 3.96
CA VAL A 242 -6.13 11.89 3.57
C VAL A 242 -6.23 11.93 2.05
N THR A 243 -5.88 10.83 1.39
CA THR A 243 -5.90 10.70 -0.07
C THR A 243 -6.29 9.30 -0.52
N GLY A 244 -6.95 9.17 -1.68
CA GLY A 244 -7.31 7.88 -2.27
C GLY A 244 -8.17 7.02 -1.36
N GLY A 245 -7.65 5.89 -0.95
CA GLY A 245 -8.29 4.91 -0.07
C GLY A 245 -7.92 5.02 1.40
N MET A 246 -7.07 5.99 1.75
CA MET A 246 -6.62 6.22 3.14
C MET A 246 -7.60 7.05 3.95
#